data_3d7ec6a00d36e42fd8b871857a228b56
#
_entry.id   3d7ec6a00d36e42fd8b871857a228b56
#
_cell.length_a   1.000
_cell.length_b   1.000
_cell.length_c   1.000
_cell.angle_alpha   90.00
_cell.angle_beta   90.00
_cell.angle_gamma   90.00
#
_symmetry.space_group_name_H-M   'P 1'
#
loop_
_entity.id
_entity.type
_entity.pdbx_description
1 polymer ?
#
loop_
_entity_poly.entity_id
_entity_poly.type
_entity_poly.pdbx_seq_one_letter_code
_entity_poly.pdbx_strand_id
1 'polypeptide(L)'
;MFNPQEYTIDLDFYDENLFGNEAGEDEDPEVLSSYFITKDKFDKFLSPSRSFGIVRARKGMGKSSLLSKLAFDVSKKDPGAVVISVTGADLLSYGNFEGHDHLKLQNEWKKALSARINYELGSKIGFAWTDDQMALVEASELVGYKGRNFLGALLSRIKSKNIPIELISPVAKNSSVLLERYMAEKEDADIWLFVDDIDSTFSADDIHKARVSSFFSACRALARDVKGMKIRASVRTDVWTTIRYNEDLDKCEQYAIDINWSRTELEKIISNKILSYLNRHRQNNVTKHWSVERATDREKLISLVFMKKIRWSGSQVSPFTPIRILGAKRPK
;
A
#
# COMPACT_ATOMS: atom_id res chain seq x y z
N MET A 1 -1.01 2.63 -51.79
CA MET A 1 -2.27 1.95 -51.47
C MET A 1 -1.99 1.07 -50.26
N PHE A 2 -2.34 1.53 -49.07
CA PHE A 2 -2.30 0.71 -47.86
C PHE A 2 -3.56 -0.17 -47.90
N ASN A 3 -3.33 -1.48 -47.98
CA ASN A 3 -4.42 -2.45 -47.84
C ASN A 3 -4.71 -2.56 -46.31
N PRO A 4 -5.85 -2.13 -45.80
CA PRO A 4 -6.22 -2.35 -44.43
C PRO A 4 -6.65 -3.81 -44.33
N GLN A 5 -5.73 -4.71 -43.98
CA GLN A 5 -6.16 -5.95 -43.34
C GLN A 5 -6.92 -5.52 -42.08
N GLU A 6 -8.22 -5.66 -42.11
CA GLU A 6 -9.08 -5.55 -40.92
C GLU A 6 -8.66 -6.64 -39.95
N TYR A 7 -7.71 -6.31 -39.06
CA TYR A 7 -7.44 -7.15 -37.92
C TYR A 7 -8.69 -7.09 -37.03
N THR A 8 -9.44 -8.15 -36.99
CA THR A 8 -10.52 -8.31 -36.01
C THR A 8 -9.89 -8.38 -34.64
N ILE A 9 -10.07 -7.32 -33.85
CA ILE A 9 -9.71 -7.31 -32.44
C ILE A 9 -10.78 -8.10 -31.69
N ASP A 10 -10.39 -9.22 -31.11
CA ASP A 10 -11.28 -10.05 -30.32
C ASP A 10 -11.21 -9.61 -28.84
N LEU A 11 -12.32 -9.09 -28.32
CA LEU A 11 -12.48 -8.68 -26.93
C LEU A 11 -13.57 -9.55 -26.31
N ASP A 12 -13.18 -10.33 -25.31
CA ASP A 12 -14.16 -11.01 -24.47
C ASP A 12 -14.69 -10.03 -23.42
N PHE A 13 -15.92 -9.59 -23.59
CA PHE A 13 -16.59 -8.66 -22.64
C PHE A 13 -17.03 -9.36 -21.35
N TYR A 14 -16.98 -10.67 -21.29
CA TYR A 14 -17.28 -11.46 -20.09
C TYR A 14 -16.02 -11.80 -19.29
N ASP A 15 -14.83 -11.51 -19.83
CA ASP A 15 -13.58 -11.70 -19.10
C ASP A 15 -13.42 -10.61 -18.03
N GLU A 16 -13.46 -11.02 -16.78
CA GLU A 16 -13.28 -10.14 -15.61
C GLU A 16 -11.93 -9.38 -15.66
N ASN A 17 -10.93 -9.93 -16.35
CA ASN A 17 -9.62 -9.31 -16.50
C ASN A 17 -9.58 -8.16 -17.51
N LEU A 18 -10.65 -7.89 -18.26
CA LEU A 18 -10.68 -6.79 -19.22
C LEU A 18 -10.44 -5.43 -18.54
N PHE A 19 -11.06 -5.22 -17.40
CA PHE A 19 -10.89 -4.01 -16.61
C PHE A 19 -10.09 -4.24 -15.31
N GLY A 20 -9.63 -5.47 -15.04
CA GLY A 20 -8.96 -5.86 -13.81
C GLY A 20 -9.89 -5.92 -12.60
N ASN A 21 -9.33 -6.23 -11.44
CA ASN A 21 -10.09 -6.36 -10.20
C ASN A 21 -10.65 -4.99 -9.74
N GLU A 22 -11.82 -4.99 -9.10
CA GLU A 22 -12.42 -3.78 -8.50
C GLU A 22 -11.61 -3.27 -7.29
N ALA A 23 -11.04 -4.19 -6.52
CA ALA A 23 -10.18 -3.91 -5.39
C ALA A 23 -8.71 -3.99 -5.85
N GLY A 24 -8.00 -2.87 -5.79
CA GLY A 24 -6.62 -2.81 -6.28
C GLY A 24 -5.62 -3.62 -5.45
N GLU A 25 -5.99 -3.96 -4.22
CA GLU A 25 -5.25 -4.86 -3.33
C GLU A 25 -5.36 -6.32 -3.73
N ASP A 26 -6.45 -6.71 -4.41
CA ASP A 26 -6.72 -8.07 -4.87
C ASP A 26 -6.25 -8.31 -6.31
N GLU A 27 -5.76 -7.27 -7.00
CA GLU A 27 -5.24 -7.38 -8.35
C GLU A 27 -3.87 -8.06 -8.36
N ASP A 28 -3.61 -8.89 -9.35
CA ASP A 28 -2.27 -9.40 -9.60
C ASP A 28 -1.28 -8.22 -9.78
N PRO A 29 -0.18 -8.18 -9.01
CA PRO A 29 0.74 -7.04 -9.03
C PRO A 29 1.38 -6.76 -10.40
N GLU A 30 1.60 -7.77 -11.23
CA GLU A 30 2.14 -7.61 -12.59
C GLU A 30 1.08 -7.02 -13.52
N VAL A 31 -0.17 -7.49 -13.38
CA VAL A 31 -1.31 -6.96 -14.12
C VAL A 31 -1.56 -5.52 -13.73
N LEU A 32 -1.62 -5.21 -12.42
CA LEU A 32 -1.74 -3.84 -11.93
C LEU A 32 -0.63 -2.95 -12.47
N SER A 33 0.61 -3.41 -12.41
CA SER A 33 1.78 -2.68 -12.91
C SER A 33 1.69 -2.37 -14.42
N SER A 34 1.08 -3.26 -15.20
CA SER A 34 0.99 -3.15 -16.66
C SER A 34 0.07 -2.02 -17.13
N TYR A 35 -0.93 -1.64 -16.32
CA TYR A 35 -1.87 -0.58 -16.68
C TYR A 35 -1.86 0.63 -15.73
N PHE A 36 -1.03 0.61 -14.69
CA PHE A 36 -0.94 1.70 -13.73
C PHE A 36 -0.47 3.01 -14.39
N ILE A 37 -1.14 4.11 -14.10
CA ILE A 37 -0.77 5.45 -14.58
C ILE A 37 -0.04 6.20 -13.48
N THR A 38 1.21 6.55 -13.74
CA THR A 38 2.02 7.36 -12.84
C THR A 38 1.75 8.86 -13.04
N LYS A 39 2.03 9.65 -12.01
CA LYS A 39 1.95 11.11 -12.03
C LYS A 39 3.20 11.68 -11.35
N ASP A 40 3.64 12.85 -11.75
CA ASP A 40 4.79 13.56 -11.15
C ASP A 40 4.65 13.71 -9.62
N LYS A 41 3.40 13.85 -9.13
CA LYS A 41 3.12 13.91 -7.69
C LYS A 41 3.47 12.62 -6.96
N PHE A 42 3.39 11.48 -7.66
CA PHE A 42 3.72 10.18 -7.08
C PHE A 42 5.22 10.00 -6.92
N ASP A 43 6.05 10.64 -7.74
CA ASP A 43 7.51 10.52 -7.67
C ASP A 43 8.05 10.91 -6.29
N LYS A 44 7.47 11.97 -5.70
CA LYS A 44 7.83 12.38 -4.33
C LYS A 44 7.40 11.36 -3.28
N PHE A 45 6.25 10.75 -3.46
CA PHE A 45 5.74 9.71 -2.56
C PHE A 45 6.50 8.39 -2.74
N LEU A 46 6.89 8.07 -3.97
CA LEU A 46 7.64 6.88 -4.34
C LEU A 46 9.14 6.98 -3.98
N SER A 47 9.66 8.19 -3.79
CA SER A 47 11.09 8.41 -3.60
C SER A 47 11.64 7.69 -2.38
N PRO A 48 12.71 6.87 -2.54
CA PRO A 48 13.40 6.21 -1.43
C PRO A 48 14.04 7.20 -0.44
N SER A 49 14.33 8.43 -0.88
CA SER A 49 14.91 9.46 -0.02
C SER A 49 13.92 9.99 1.03
N ARG A 50 12.64 9.71 0.89
CA ARG A 50 11.62 10.08 1.88
C ARG A 50 11.34 8.92 2.83
N SER A 51 11.65 9.09 4.09
CA SER A 51 11.35 8.10 5.13
C SER A 51 9.85 7.95 5.42
N PHE A 52 9.05 9.01 5.21
CA PHE A 52 7.60 9.00 5.47
C PHE A 52 6.80 9.61 4.32
N GLY A 53 5.64 9.03 4.02
CA GLY A 53 4.70 9.54 3.00
C GLY A 53 3.27 9.13 3.30
N ILE A 54 2.34 10.06 3.04
CA ILE A 54 0.89 9.87 3.21
C ILE A 54 0.21 10.07 1.87
N VAL A 55 -0.68 9.16 1.49
CA VAL A 55 -1.55 9.32 0.33
C VAL A 55 -2.98 9.53 0.77
N ARG A 56 -3.57 10.64 0.32
CA ARG A 56 -4.96 11.00 0.62
C ARG A 56 -5.80 10.91 -0.64
N ALA A 57 -6.96 10.28 -0.53
CA ALA A 57 -7.96 10.29 -1.59
C ALA A 57 -9.33 9.90 -1.06
N ARG A 58 -10.37 10.18 -1.84
CA ARG A 58 -11.71 9.61 -1.59
C ARG A 58 -11.70 8.10 -1.83
N LYS A 59 -12.69 7.41 -1.26
CA LYS A 59 -12.87 5.96 -1.49
C LYS A 59 -12.95 5.66 -3.00
N GLY A 60 -12.25 4.61 -3.46
CA GLY A 60 -12.24 4.18 -4.85
C GLY A 60 -11.35 5.00 -5.80
N MET A 61 -10.48 5.87 -5.27
CA MET A 61 -9.57 6.70 -6.08
C MET A 61 -8.19 6.06 -6.33
N GLY A 62 -7.97 4.82 -5.88
CA GLY A 62 -6.76 4.05 -6.15
C GLY A 62 -5.64 4.21 -5.11
N LYS A 63 -5.96 4.49 -3.82
CA LYS A 63 -4.97 4.51 -2.72
C LYS A 63 -4.29 3.14 -2.57
N SER A 64 -5.10 2.10 -2.40
CA SER A 64 -4.63 0.71 -2.26
C SER A 64 -3.81 0.28 -3.48
N SER A 65 -4.30 0.56 -4.69
CA SER A 65 -3.56 0.28 -5.93
C SER A 65 -2.19 0.98 -5.99
N LEU A 66 -2.09 2.23 -5.50
CA LEU A 66 -0.81 2.93 -5.45
C LEU A 66 0.15 2.27 -4.44
N LEU A 67 -0.34 1.88 -3.26
CA LEU A 67 0.48 1.20 -2.25
C LEU A 67 0.95 -0.19 -2.76
N SER A 68 0.05 -0.99 -3.33
CA SER A 68 0.36 -2.31 -3.90
C SER A 68 1.37 -2.21 -5.04
N LYS A 69 1.16 -1.24 -5.96
CA LYS A 69 2.11 -0.97 -7.05
C LYS A 69 3.49 -0.61 -6.54
N LEU A 70 3.58 0.25 -5.53
CA LEU A 70 4.85 0.66 -4.95
C LEU A 70 5.55 -0.50 -4.22
N ALA A 71 4.80 -1.29 -3.44
CA ALA A 71 5.34 -2.47 -2.77
C ALA A 71 5.96 -3.46 -3.78
N PHE A 72 5.26 -3.69 -4.88
CA PHE A 72 5.75 -4.52 -5.97
C PHE A 72 7.01 -3.96 -6.65
N ASP A 73 7.04 -2.67 -6.94
CA ASP A 73 8.19 -2.02 -7.56
C ASP A 73 9.44 -2.08 -6.66
N VAL A 74 9.26 -1.84 -5.37
CA VAL A 74 10.34 -1.95 -4.39
C VAL A 74 10.89 -3.37 -4.35
N SER A 75 10.02 -4.37 -4.23
CA SER A 75 10.42 -5.79 -4.19
C SER A 75 11.18 -6.23 -5.45
N LYS A 76 10.85 -5.65 -6.62
CA LYS A 76 11.57 -5.94 -7.87
C LYS A 76 12.90 -5.21 -7.98
N LYS A 77 12.97 -3.97 -7.53
CA LYS A 77 14.17 -3.11 -7.66
C LYS A 77 15.24 -3.41 -6.62
N ASP A 78 14.80 -3.76 -5.42
CA ASP A 78 15.66 -4.06 -4.28
C ASP A 78 15.22 -5.37 -3.60
N PRO A 79 15.73 -6.51 -4.08
CA PRO A 79 15.44 -7.81 -3.48
C PRO A 79 15.93 -7.95 -2.03
N GLY A 80 16.83 -7.08 -1.57
CA GLY A 80 17.32 -7.02 -0.20
C GLY A 80 16.42 -6.25 0.76
N ALA A 81 15.53 -5.43 0.23
CA ALA A 81 14.60 -4.66 1.05
C ALA A 81 13.55 -5.57 1.72
N VAL A 82 13.22 -5.23 2.95
CA VAL A 82 12.10 -5.87 3.65
C VAL A 82 10.83 -5.09 3.36
N VAL A 83 9.93 -5.68 2.57
CA VAL A 83 8.66 -5.07 2.17
C VAL A 83 7.53 -5.70 2.98
N ILE A 84 6.76 -4.86 3.67
CA ILE A 84 5.69 -5.26 4.58
C ILE A 84 4.43 -4.47 4.21
N SER A 85 3.35 -5.16 3.85
CA SER A 85 2.04 -4.56 3.65
C SER A 85 1.09 -5.02 4.77
N VAL A 86 0.38 -4.07 5.38
CA VAL A 86 -0.55 -4.34 6.48
C VAL A 86 -1.77 -3.42 6.37
N THR A 87 -2.88 -3.85 6.96
CA THR A 87 -4.06 -2.99 7.13
C THR A 87 -4.06 -2.35 8.53
N GLY A 88 -4.81 -1.26 8.67
CA GLY A 88 -5.00 -0.66 9.98
C GLY A 88 -5.65 -1.63 10.99
N ALA A 89 -6.54 -2.50 10.52
CA ALA A 89 -7.20 -3.51 11.35
C ALA A 89 -6.20 -4.54 11.90
N ASP A 90 -5.25 -5.00 11.08
CA ASP A 90 -4.20 -5.94 11.52
C ASP A 90 -3.37 -5.33 12.66
N LEU A 91 -3.02 -4.06 12.54
CA LEU A 91 -2.19 -3.37 13.53
C LEU A 91 -2.89 -3.19 14.88
N LEU A 92 -4.22 -3.05 14.90
CA LEU A 92 -4.99 -2.90 16.13
C LEU A 92 -4.86 -4.11 17.07
N SER A 93 -4.55 -5.29 16.54
CA SER A 93 -4.35 -6.51 17.33
C SER A 93 -3.07 -6.49 18.20
N TYR A 94 -2.12 -5.58 17.93
CA TYR A 94 -0.81 -5.52 18.58
C TYR A 94 -0.71 -4.46 19.69
N GLY A 95 -1.77 -3.72 20.02
CA GLY A 95 -1.73 -2.66 21.02
C GLY A 95 -3.04 -2.45 21.75
N ASN A 96 -3.00 -1.66 22.84
CA ASN A 96 -4.19 -1.18 23.53
C ASN A 96 -4.51 0.25 23.09
N PHE A 97 -5.57 0.41 22.31
CA PHE A 97 -5.98 1.67 21.69
C PHE A 97 -7.22 2.28 22.39
N GLU A 98 -7.39 2.00 23.67
CA GLU A 98 -8.46 2.57 24.49
C GLU A 98 -8.14 4.00 24.93
N GLY A 99 -9.18 4.83 25.02
CA GLY A 99 -9.07 6.22 25.46
C GLY A 99 -8.73 7.18 24.32
N HIS A 100 -8.44 8.43 24.70
CA HIS A 100 -8.21 9.54 23.79
C HIS A 100 -6.90 10.29 24.07
N ASP A 101 -6.05 9.80 24.99
CA ASP A 101 -4.73 10.37 25.24
C ASP A 101 -3.82 10.15 24.04
N HIS A 102 -3.52 11.22 23.33
CA HIS A 102 -2.75 11.19 22.08
C HIS A 102 -1.33 10.61 22.28
N LEU A 103 -0.64 10.97 23.35
CA LEU A 103 0.72 10.50 23.62
C LEU A 103 0.74 8.99 23.94
N LYS A 104 -0.22 8.54 24.75
CA LYS A 104 -0.39 7.11 25.06
C LYS A 104 -0.69 6.32 23.78
N LEU A 105 -1.64 6.79 22.97
CA LEU A 105 -2.00 6.16 21.71
C LEU A 105 -0.82 6.15 20.73
N GLN A 106 -0.06 7.24 20.62
CA GLN A 106 1.16 7.29 19.80
C GLN A 106 2.18 6.22 20.20
N ASN A 107 2.39 6.02 21.51
CA ASN A 107 3.29 4.99 22.01
C ASN A 107 2.77 3.58 21.71
N GLU A 108 1.47 3.34 21.84
CA GLU A 108 0.86 2.04 21.47
C GLU A 108 0.99 1.78 19.97
N TRP A 109 0.82 2.80 19.11
CA TRP A 109 1.08 2.66 17.68
C TRP A 109 2.54 2.37 17.36
N LYS A 110 3.49 3.07 17.99
CA LYS A 110 4.93 2.77 17.82
C LYS A 110 5.23 1.32 18.19
N LYS A 111 4.67 0.84 19.29
CA LYS A 111 4.80 -0.54 19.75
C LYS A 111 4.20 -1.55 18.77
N ALA A 112 2.97 -1.31 18.29
CA ALA A 112 2.28 -2.18 17.35
C ALA A 112 3.01 -2.28 16.00
N LEU A 113 3.41 -1.14 15.44
CA LEU A 113 4.18 -1.06 14.19
C LEU A 113 5.53 -1.80 14.33
N SER A 114 6.26 -1.53 15.40
CA SER A 114 7.56 -2.17 15.64
C SER A 114 7.42 -3.67 15.87
N ALA A 115 6.39 -4.11 16.59
CA ALA A 115 6.12 -5.54 16.79
C ALA A 115 5.85 -6.24 15.46
N ARG A 116 4.99 -5.68 14.61
CA ARG A 116 4.69 -6.26 13.30
C ARG A 116 5.93 -6.35 12.41
N ILE A 117 6.78 -5.32 12.43
CA ILE A 117 8.05 -5.31 11.68
C ILE A 117 9.01 -6.37 12.23
N ASN A 118 9.16 -6.45 13.56
CA ASN A 118 10.04 -7.41 14.22
C ASN A 118 9.64 -8.85 13.89
N TYR A 119 8.35 -9.16 13.80
CA TYR A 119 7.89 -10.51 13.41
C TYR A 119 8.29 -10.84 11.96
N GLU A 120 8.18 -9.88 11.06
CA GLU A 120 8.60 -10.07 9.67
C GLU A 120 10.13 -10.26 9.56
N LEU A 121 10.90 -9.43 10.26
CA LEU A 121 12.36 -9.56 10.30
C LEU A 121 12.77 -10.91 10.89
N GLY A 122 12.18 -11.29 12.01
CA GLY A 122 12.45 -12.58 12.66
C GLY A 122 12.14 -13.78 11.76
N SER A 123 11.07 -13.71 10.97
CA SER A 123 10.71 -14.77 10.02
C SER A 123 11.75 -14.95 8.91
N LYS A 124 12.43 -13.88 8.51
CA LYS A 124 13.44 -13.87 7.43
C LYS A 124 14.85 -14.24 7.91
N ILE A 125 15.10 -14.19 9.22
CA ILE A 125 16.40 -14.60 9.78
C ILE A 125 16.52 -16.11 9.71
N GLY A 126 17.46 -16.62 8.92
CA GLY A 126 17.72 -18.04 8.78
C GLY A 126 18.46 -18.63 9.99
N PHE A 127 19.52 -17.95 10.42
CA PHE A 127 20.35 -18.30 11.57
C PHE A 127 20.67 -17.06 12.41
N ALA A 128 20.34 -17.12 13.69
CA ALA A 128 20.51 -15.99 14.62
C ALA A 128 21.89 -16.08 15.33
N TRP A 129 22.73 -15.08 15.11
CA TRP A 129 24.09 -14.99 15.70
C TRP A 129 24.17 -14.02 16.87
N THR A 130 23.29 -13.03 16.95
CA THR A 130 23.27 -12.01 17.99
C THR A 130 22.04 -12.17 18.90
N ASP A 131 22.09 -11.61 20.11
CA ASP A 131 20.96 -11.62 21.05
C ASP A 131 19.73 -10.93 20.43
N ASP A 132 19.92 -9.85 19.70
CA ASP A 132 18.83 -9.14 19.02
C ASP A 132 18.20 -9.98 17.89
N GLN A 133 19.02 -10.72 17.11
CA GLN A 133 18.51 -11.66 16.12
C GLN A 133 17.74 -12.82 16.78
N MET A 134 18.24 -13.35 17.88
CA MET A 134 17.54 -14.40 18.63
C MET A 134 16.20 -13.90 19.19
N ALA A 135 16.16 -12.68 19.73
CA ALA A 135 14.91 -12.08 20.20
C ALA A 135 13.89 -11.86 19.08
N LEU A 136 14.32 -11.46 17.89
CA LEU A 136 13.46 -11.31 16.71
C LEU A 136 12.88 -12.66 16.25
N VAL A 137 13.71 -13.69 16.18
CA VAL A 137 13.28 -15.05 15.80
C VAL A 137 12.30 -15.61 16.83
N GLU A 138 12.60 -15.48 18.13
CA GLU A 138 11.72 -15.95 19.20
C GLU A 138 10.36 -15.25 19.16
N ALA A 139 10.34 -13.93 18.99
CA ALA A 139 9.11 -13.16 18.85
C ALA A 139 8.27 -13.61 17.65
N SER A 140 8.92 -13.89 16.51
CA SER A 140 8.28 -14.37 15.29
C SER A 140 7.71 -15.80 15.43
N GLU A 141 8.43 -16.69 16.13
CA GLU A 141 7.98 -18.07 16.38
C GLU A 141 6.80 -18.11 17.36
N LEU A 142 6.79 -17.26 18.37
CA LEU A 142 5.73 -17.19 19.40
C LEU A 142 4.37 -16.80 18.82
N VAL A 143 4.34 -15.93 17.82
CA VAL A 143 3.11 -15.50 17.15
C VAL A 143 2.78 -16.28 15.88
N GLY A 144 3.58 -17.31 15.54
CA GLY A 144 3.31 -18.20 14.40
C GLY A 144 3.72 -17.63 13.03
N TYR A 145 4.44 -16.52 12.96
CA TYR A 145 5.00 -15.99 11.70
C TYR A 145 6.12 -16.86 11.13
N LYS A 146 6.80 -17.60 11.98
CA LYS A 146 7.82 -18.57 11.60
C LYS A 146 7.48 -19.93 12.19
N GLY A 147 7.58 -20.98 11.38
CA GLY A 147 7.47 -22.34 11.88
C GLY A 147 8.53 -22.61 12.95
N ARG A 148 8.17 -23.28 14.04
CA ARG A 148 9.10 -23.65 15.11
C ARG A 148 10.27 -24.44 14.52
N ASN A 149 11.43 -23.82 14.45
CA ASN A 149 12.66 -24.43 14.01
C ASN A 149 13.41 -25.08 15.17
N PHE A 150 14.34 -25.97 14.84
CA PHE A 150 15.21 -26.68 15.80
C PHE A 150 15.94 -25.73 16.80
N LEU A 151 16.18 -24.47 16.41
CA LEU A 151 16.80 -23.45 17.26
C LEU A 151 15.89 -23.01 18.41
N GLY A 152 14.61 -22.77 18.18
CA GLY A 152 13.66 -22.47 19.26
C GLY A 152 13.51 -23.65 20.24
N ALA A 153 13.53 -24.87 19.73
CA ALA A 153 13.54 -26.08 20.57
C ALA A 153 14.85 -26.26 21.34
N LEU A 154 15.99 -25.88 20.77
CA LEU A 154 17.29 -25.95 21.45
C LEU A 154 17.42 -24.87 22.55
N LEU A 155 17.00 -23.66 22.25
CA LEU A 155 16.98 -22.54 23.22
C LEU A 155 16.01 -22.82 24.37
N SER A 156 14.85 -23.41 24.11
CA SER A 156 13.91 -23.81 25.16
C SER A 156 14.49 -24.91 26.07
N ARG A 157 15.33 -25.80 25.56
CA ARG A 157 16.01 -26.84 26.35
C ARG A 157 17.18 -26.30 27.17
N ILE A 158 17.91 -25.30 26.65
CA ILE A 158 19.00 -24.63 27.38
C ILE A 158 18.41 -23.77 28.52
N LYS A 159 17.31 -23.06 28.25
CA LYS A 159 16.59 -22.25 29.25
C LYS A 159 15.94 -23.11 30.35
N SER A 160 15.64 -24.39 30.12
CA SER A 160 15.01 -25.26 31.13
C SER A 160 15.91 -25.63 32.32
N LYS A 161 17.17 -25.24 32.30
CA LYS A 161 18.14 -25.70 33.29
C LYS A 161 18.55 -24.70 34.36
N ASN A 162 17.97 -23.55 34.61
CA ASN A 162 18.17 -22.72 35.83
C ASN A 162 17.98 -21.20 35.69
N ILE A 163 17.11 -20.72 34.84
CA ILE A 163 16.76 -19.29 34.86
C ILE A 163 15.22 -19.17 34.90
N PRO A 164 14.63 -18.41 35.85
CA PRO A 164 13.19 -18.16 35.87
C PRO A 164 12.81 -17.41 34.60
N ILE A 165 12.06 -18.10 33.72
CA ILE A 165 11.53 -17.51 32.51
C ILE A 165 10.28 -16.75 32.93
N GLU A 166 10.36 -15.45 33.01
CA GLU A 166 9.13 -14.65 32.81
C GLU A 166 8.58 -14.99 31.42
N LEU A 167 7.35 -15.49 31.38
CA LEU A 167 6.60 -15.69 30.15
C LEU A 167 6.57 -14.33 29.42
N ILE A 168 7.42 -14.19 28.40
CA ILE A 168 7.51 -12.98 27.62
C ILE A 168 6.16 -12.84 26.90
N SER A 169 5.41 -11.80 27.25
CA SER A 169 4.24 -11.40 26.49
C SER A 169 4.59 -11.36 25.00
N PRO A 170 3.75 -11.88 24.08
CA PRO A 170 4.07 -11.96 22.65
C PRO A 170 4.47 -10.63 22.00
N VAL A 171 4.21 -9.51 22.67
CA VAL A 171 4.74 -8.19 22.32
C VAL A 171 5.82 -7.82 23.30
N ALA A 172 7.09 -7.94 22.91
CA ALA A 172 8.22 -7.55 23.76
C ALA A 172 8.00 -6.12 24.27
N LYS A 173 8.18 -5.90 25.57
CA LYS A 173 7.99 -4.58 26.24
C LYS A 173 8.77 -3.43 25.56
N ASN A 174 9.79 -3.76 24.75
CA ASN A 174 10.69 -2.81 24.07
C ASN A 174 10.81 -3.11 22.55
N SER A 175 9.71 -3.42 21.86
CA SER A 175 9.73 -3.74 20.42
C SER A 175 10.39 -2.65 19.56
N SER A 176 10.20 -1.37 19.89
CA SER A 176 10.81 -0.26 19.14
C SER A 176 12.32 -0.18 19.39
N VAL A 177 12.78 -0.40 20.60
CA VAL A 177 14.21 -0.40 20.94
C VAL A 177 14.93 -1.57 20.27
N LEU A 178 14.30 -2.75 20.23
CA LEU A 178 14.86 -3.91 19.54
C LEU A 178 15.02 -3.62 18.04
N LEU A 179 13.98 -3.02 17.40
CA LEU A 179 14.02 -2.64 16.01
C LEU A 179 15.11 -1.60 15.71
N GLU A 180 15.20 -0.55 16.55
CA GLU A 180 16.22 0.51 16.41
C GLU A 180 17.64 -0.07 16.48
N ARG A 181 17.93 -0.92 17.48
CA ARG A 181 19.25 -1.56 17.64
C ARG A 181 19.58 -2.47 16.47
N TYR A 182 18.65 -3.34 16.08
CA TYR A 182 18.86 -4.26 14.96
C TYR A 182 19.16 -3.52 13.66
N MET A 183 18.42 -2.44 13.38
CA MET A 183 18.62 -1.65 12.16
C MET A 183 19.87 -0.76 12.23
N ALA A 184 20.30 -0.33 13.41
CA ALA A 184 21.55 0.43 13.56
C ALA A 184 22.78 -0.38 13.14
N GLU A 185 22.77 -1.70 13.34
CA GLU A 185 23.84 -2.62 12.96
C GLU A 185 23.86 -2.96 11.46
N LYS A 186 22.80 -2.62 10.71
CA LYS A 186 22.70 -2.87 9.27
C LYS A 186 23.14 -1.65 8.47
N GLU A 187 24.13 -1.80 7.57
CA GLU A 187 24.65 -0.67 6.80
C GLU A 187 23.70 -0.26 5.67
N ASP A 188 23.13 -1.21 4.93
CA ASP A 188 22.34 -0.96 3.71
C ASP A 188 20.96 -1.66 3.70
N ALA A 189 20.35 -1.88 4.86
CA ALA A 189 19.04 -2.51 4.91
C ALA A 189 17.92 -1.47 4.91
N ASP A 190 17.01 -1.59 3.94
CA ASP A 190 15.79 -0.80 3.87
C ASP A 190 14.58 -1.63 4.30
N ILE A 191 13.74 -1.03 5.16
CA ILE A 191 12.43 -1.57 5.51
C ILE A 191 11.35 -0.66 4.95
N TRP A 192 10.50 -1.22 4.11
CA TRP A 192 9.33 -0.55 3.57
C TRP A 192 8.07 -1.08 4.23
N LEU A 193 7.38 -0.23 4.95
CA LEU A 193 6.10 -0.52 5.57
C LEU A 193 4.99 0.24 4.85
N PHE A 194 4.05 -0.50 4.28
CA PHE A 194 2.85 0.01 3.62
C PHE A 194 1.66 -0.25 4.53
N VAL A 195 0.96 0.82 4.92
CA VAL A 195 -0.23 0.72 5.79
C VAL A 195 -1.44 1.26 5.05
N ASP A 196 -2.39 0.38 4.77
CA ASP A 196 -3.65 0.75 4.13
C ASP A 196 -4.81 0.72 5.12
N ASP A 197 -5.88 1.43 4.77
CA ASP A 197 -7.18 1.41 5.47
C ASP A 197 -7.12 1.62 6.98
N ILE A 198 -6.21 2.50 7.46
CA ILE A 198 -6.13 2.87 8.89
C ILE A 198 -7.47 3.47 9.40
N ASP A 199 -8.28 3.95 8.49
CA ASP A 199 -9.54 4.62 8.72
C ASP A 199 -10.78 3.78 8.34
N SER A 200 -10.63 2.47 8.16
CA SER A 200 -11.73 1.57 7.76
C SER A 200 -12.90 1.60 8.75
N THR A 201 -12.62 1.68 10.05
CA THR A 201 -13.61 1.73 11.15
C THR A 201 -13.76 3.13 11.73
N PHE A 202 -13.36 4.19 11.01
CA PHE A 202 -13.38 5.55 11.52
C PHE A 202 -14.81 6.04 11.75
N SER A 203 -15.06 6.56 12.95
CA SER A 203 -16.20 7.42 13.28
C SER A 203 -15.70 8.80 13.73
N ALA A 204 -16.53 9.82 13.64
CA ALA A 204 -16.13 11.20 13.92
C ALA A 204 -16.13 11.57 15.42
N ASP A 205 -16.09 10.59 16.32
CA ASP A 205 -15.91 10.80 17.76
C ASP A 205 -14.44 11.06 18.11
N ASP A 206 -14.22 11.57 19.32
CA ASP A 206 -12.89 12.01 19.74
C ASP A 206 -11.90 10.85 19.95
N ILE A 207 -12.39 9.64 20.28
CA ILE A 207 -11.55 8.45 20.44
C ILE A 207 -10.97 8.03 19.09
N HIS A 208 -11.81 7.93 18.05
CA HIS A 208 -11.36 7.58 16.71
C HIS A 208 -10.48 8.66 16.10
N LYS A 209 -10.81 9.95 16.33
CA LYS A 209 -9.94 11.06 15.89
C LYS A 209 -8.56 10.98 16.52
N ALA A 210 -8.49 10.80 17.86
CA ALA A 210 -7.21 10.68 18.58
C ALA A 210 -6.43 9.45 18.12
N ARG A 211 -7.10 8.32 17.91
CA ARG A 211 -6.48 7.07 17.44
C ARG A 211 -5.86 7.22 16.06
N VAL A 212 -6.59 7.78 15.09
CA VAL A 212 -6.06 7.93 13.72
C VAL A 212 -5.02 9.04 13.64
N SER A 213 -5.17 10.15 14.36
CA SER A 213 -4.17 11.22 14.37
C SER A 213 -2.85 10.76 15.00
N SER A 214 -2.91 10.07 16.14
CA SER A 214 -1.71 9.55 16.82
C SER A 214 -0.98 8.47 16.00
N PHE A 215 -1.67 7.75 15.13
CA PHE A 215 -1.05 6.82 14.19
C PHE A 215 -0.05 7.53 13.25
N PHE A 216 -0.45 8.65 12.62
CA PHE A 216 0.45 9.38 11.72
C PHE A 216 1.64 10.00 12.47
N SER A 217 1.42 10.48 13.69
CA SER A 217 2.49 10.95 14.57
C SER A 217 3.48 9.82 14.91
N ALA A 218 2.97 8.62 15.20
CA ALA A 218 3.79 7.44 15.46
C ALA A 218 4.60 7.01 14.23
N CYS A 219 3.98 6.96 13.06
CA CYS A 219 4.65 6.63 11.79
C CYS A 219 5.80 7.60 11.50
N ARG A 220 5.53 8.92 11.64
CA ARG A 220 6.55 9.96 11.44
C ARG A 220 7.71 9.80 12.42
N ALA A 221 7.43 9.54 13.69
CA ALA A 221 8.46 9.32 14.71
C ALA A 221 9.28 8.06 14.39
N LEU A 222 8.65 6.94 14.11
CA LEU A 222 9.32 5.68 13.79
C LEU A 222 10.20 5.81 12.54
N ALA A 223 9.70 6.45 11.48
CA ALA A 223 10.46 6.69 10.24
C ALA A 223 11.67 7.63 10.44
N ARG A 224 11.68 8.47 11.48
CA ARG A 224 12.81 9.31 11.84
C ARG A 224 13.81 8.56 12.73
N ASP A 225 13.31 7.78 13.69
CA ASP A 225 14.10 7.19 14.76
C ASP A 225 14.81 5.90 14.31
N VAL A 226 14.23 5.17 13.32
CA VAL A 226 14.78 3.90 12.81
C VAL A 226 15.50 4.11 11.47
N LYS A 227 16.80 3.80 11.43
CA LYS A 227 17.62 3.86 10.20
C LYS A 227 17.04 2.95 9.12
N GLY A 228 16.98 3.41 7.87
CA GLY A 228 16.48 2.62 6.74
C GLY A 228 14.97 2.42 6.69
N MET A 229 14.21 2.97 7.67
CA MET A 229 12.75 2.84 7.72
C MET A 229 12.08 3.77 6.72
N LYS A 230 11.19 3.21 5.91
CA LYS A 230 10.35 3.93 4.95
C LYS A 230 8.90 3.53 5.14
N ILE A 231 8.04 4.47 5.54
CA ILE A 231 6.63 4.22 5.80
C ILE A 231 5.78 4.94 4.75
N ARG A 232 4.81 4.22 4.20
CA ARG A 232 3.80 4.75 3.29
C ARG A 232 2.42 4.38 3.82
N ALA A 233 1.60 5.38 4.11
CA ALA A 233 0.28 5.16 4.67
C ALA A 233 -0.81 5.80 3.81
N SER A 234 -1.98 5.19 3.77
CA SER A 234 -3.16 5.74 3.11
C SER A 234 -4.17 6.28 4.11
N VAL A 235 -4.94 7.28 3.68
CA VAL A 235 -6.07 7.80 4.45
C VAL A 235 -7.11 8.41 3.53
N ARG A 236 -8.38 8.37 3.93
CA ARG A 236 -9.45 9.06 3.22
C ARG A 236 -9.38 10.56 3.45
N THR A 237 -9.66 11.34 2.40
CA THR A 237 -9.61 12.81 2.47
C THR A 237 -10.59 13.38 3.49
N ASP A 238 -11.80 12.80 3.63
CA ASP A 238 -12.80 13.22 4.61
C ASP A 238 -12.32 12.98 6.05
N VAL A 239 -11.70 11.84 6.31
CA VAL A 239 -11.10 11.53 7.61
C VAL A 239 -9.95 12.50 7.91
N TRP A 240 -9.02 12.69 6.97
CA TRP A 240 -7.92 13.64 7.15
C TRP A 240 -8.42 15.05 7.48
N THR A 241 -9.43 15.53 6.76
CA THR A 241 -10.02 16.86 7.00
C THR A 241 -10.59 16.98 8.43
N THR A 242 -11.10 15.88 8.99
CA THR A 242 -11.66 15.84 10.34
C THR A 242 -10.57 15.84 11.42
N ILE A 243 -9.43 15.16 11.18
CA ILE A 243 -8.37 14.99 12.18
C ILE A 243 -7.24 16.02 12.09
N ARG A 244 -7.08 16.72 10.96
CA ARG A 244 -5.90 17.60 10.67
C ARG A 244 -5.65 18.71 11.67
N TYR A 245 -6.64 19.08 12.47
CA TYR A 245 -6.51 20.10 13.51
C TYR A 245 -6.00 19.56 14.86
N ASN A 246 -5.78 18.25 14.96
CA ASN A 246 -5.17 17.68 16.14
C ASN A 246 -3.67 18.01 16.18
N GLU A 247 -3.14 18.13 17.39
CA GLU A 247 -1.73 18.44 17.61
C GLU A 247 -0.81 17.48 16.81
N ASP A 248 0.29 18.04 16.27
CA ASP A 248 1.32 17.37 15.49
C ASP A 248 0.95 16.91 14.06
N LEU A 249 -0.31 16.94 13.62
CA LEU A 249 -0.65 16.56 12.24
C LEU A 249 -0.31 17.67 11.22
N ASP A 250 -0.20 18.91 11.62
CA ASP A 250 0.32 19.98 10.79
C ASP A 250 1.72 19.64 10.24
N LYS A 251 2.57 19.04 11.08
CA LYS A 251 3.90 18.55 10.70
C LYS A 251 3.86 17.39 9.72
N CYS A 252 2.73 16.67 9.62
CA CYS A 252 2.53 15.56 8.69
C CYS A 252 2.05 16.02 7.31
N GLU A 253 1.47 17.24 7.19
CA GLU A 253 0.92 17.75 5.94
C GLU A 253 1.95 17.80 4.79
N GLN A 254 3.21 18.13 5.09
CA GLN A 254 4.29 18.17 4.11
C GLN A 254 4.62 16.81 3.47
N TYR A 255 4.21 15.71 4.10
CA TYR A 255 4.42 14.35 3.63
C TYR A 255 3.23 13.82 2.83
N ALA A 256 2.15 14.58 2.79
CA ALA A 256 0.92 14.14 2.15
C ALA A 256 0.89 14.49 0.65
N ILE A 257 0.32 13.57 -0.12
CA ILE A 257 -0.07 13.78 -1.51
C ILE A 257 -1.56 13.47 -1.70
N ASP A 258 -2.20 14.17 -2.63
CA ASP A 258 -3.61 13.93 -2.95
C ASP A 258 -3.74 13.22 -4.30
N ILE A 259 -4.52 12.13 -4.34
CA ILE A 259 -4.92 11.51 -5.59
C ILE A 259 -6.21 12.16 -6.08
N ASN A 260 -6.10 12.83 -7.21
CA ASN A 260 -7.22 13.39 -7.96
C ASN A 260 -7.03 13.05 -9.44
N TRP A 261 -8.09 12.63 -10.13
CA TRP A 261 -8.04 12.28 -11.52
C TRP A 261 -8.77 13.31 -12.37
N SER A 262 -8.08 13.88 -13.36
CA SER A 262 -8.67 14.67 -14.43
C SER A 262 -9.41 13.75 -15.41
N ARG A 263 -10.22 14.34 -16.30
CA ARG A 263 -10.91 13.60 -17.35
C ARG A 263 -9.91 12.83 -18.25
N THR A 264 -8.88 13.51 -18.70
CA THR A 264 -7.85 12.93 -19.58
C THR A 264 -7.10 11.77 -18.89
N GLU A 265 -6.82 11.89 -17.59
CA GLU A 265 -6.16 10.82 -16.84
C GLU A 265 -7.09 9.60 -16.67
N LEU A 266 -8.39 9.80 -16.44
CA LEU A 266 -9.36 8.69 -16.42
C LEU A 266 -9.46 8.01 -17.79
N GLU A 267 -9.46 8.78 -18.89
CA GLU A 267 -9.40 8.24 -20.23
C GLU A 267 -8.11 7.42 -20.45
N LYS A 268 -6.96 7.90 -19.97
CA LYS A 268 -5.69 7.15 -20.00
C LYS A 268 -5.77 5.85 -19.20
N ILE A 269 -6.33 5.87 -17.98
CA ILE A 269 -6.47 4.66 -17.14
C ILE A 269 -7.30 3.60 -17.88
N ILE A 270 -8.46 3.95 -18.39
CA ILE A 270 -9.34 3.00 -19.08
C ILE A 270 -8.67 2.50 -20.36
N SER A 271 -8.08 3.39 -21.14
CA SER A 271 -7.37 3.00 -22.38
C SER A 271 -6.19 2.08 -22.07
N ASN A 272 -5.47 2.32 -20.97
CA ASN A 272 -4.33 1.49 -20.58
C ASN A 272 -4.77 0.10 -20.09
N LYS A 273 -5.89 0.01 -19.38
CA LYS A 273 -6.50 -1.29 -19.04
C LYS A 273 -6.82 -2.10 -20.28
N ILE A 274 -7.49 -1.50 -21.26
CA ILE A 274 -7.84 -2.15 -22.54
C ILE A 274 -6.56 -2.55 -23.30
N LEU A 275 -5.59 -1.65 -23.43
CA LEU A 275 -4.34 -1.93 -24.12
C LEU A 275 -3.53 -3.05 -23.43
N SER A 276 -3.45 -3.03 -22.12
CA SER A 276 -2.80 -4.06 -21.32
C SER A 276 -3.49 -5.43 -21.50
N TYR A 277 -4.82 -5.45 -21.51
CA TYR A 277 -5.60 -6.66 -21.79
C TYR A 277 -5.26 -7.23 -23.18
N LEU A 278 -5.32 -6.42 -24.22
CA LEU A 278 -4.98 -6.82 -25.58
C LEU A 278 -3.54 -7.37 -25.69
N ASN A 279 -2.61 -6.75 -25.01
CA ASN A 279 -1.22 -7.19 -24.98
C ASN A 279 -1.06 -8.56 -24.29
N ARG A 280 -1.76 -8.80 -23.19
CA ARG A 280 -1.74 -10.11 -22.51
C ARG A 280 -2.37 -11.21 -23.35
N HIS A 281 -3.38 -10.91 -24.16
CA HIS A 281 -4.05 -11.86 -25.07
C HIS A 281 -3.38 -11.97 -26.45
N ARG A 282 -2.08 -11.59 -26.56
CA ARG A 282 -1.25 -11.72 -27.76
C ARG A 282 -1.78 -11.00 -29.01
N GLN A 283 -2.56 -9.94 -28.84
CA GLN A 283 -3.04 -9.09 -29.94
C GLN A 283 -2.08 -7.92 -30.25
N ASN A 284 -0.81 -8.08 -29.91
CA ASN A 284 0.23 -7.04 -30.04
C ASN A 284 0.45 -6.56 -31.48
N ASN A 285 0.14 -7.40 -32.49
CA ASN A 285 0.31 -7.03 -33.88
C ASN A 285 -0.55 -5.83 -34.29
N VAL A 286 -1.72 -5.67 -33.67
CA VAL A 286 -2.64 -4.57 -33.94
C VAL A 286 -2.30 -3.35 -33.09
N THR A 287 -1.86 -3.57 -31.85
CA THR A 287 -1.70 -2.51 -30.86
C THR A 287 -0.27 -1.98 -30.73
N LYS A 288 0.71 -2.60 -31.40
CA LYS A 288 2.14 -2.27 -31.33
C LYS A 288 2.49 -0.78 -31.48
N HIS A 289 1.68 -0.05 -32.24
CA HIS A 289 1.88 1.38 -32.50
C HIS A 289 0.96 2.29 -31.73
N TRP A 290 0.07 1.73 -30.88
CA TRP A 290 -0.87 2.52 -30.10
C TRP A 290 -0.25 2.98 -28.79
N SER A 291 -0.54 4.22 -28.42
CA SER A 291 -0.03 4.84 -27.20
C SER A 291 -1.17 5.59 -26.49
N VAL A 292 -1.31 5.31 -25.20
CA VAL A 292 -2.29 6.02 -24.35
C VAL A 292 -1.97 7.51 -24.19
N GLU A 293 -0.78 7.94 -24.54
CA GLU A 293 -0.40 9.36 -24.56
C GLU A 293 -1.06 10.12 -25.70
N ARG A 294 -1.33 9.46 -26.81
CA ARG A 294 -2.00 10.07 -27.98
C ARG A 294 -3.51 10.02 -27.82
N ALA A 295 -4.16 11.19 -27.96
CA ALA A 295 -5.62 11.30 -27.83
C ALA A 295 -6.38 10.44 -28.85
N THR A 296 -5.89 10.37 -30.09
CA THR A 296 -6.47 9.56 -31.17
C THR A 296 -6.45 8.07 -30.88
N ASP A 297 -5.39 7.57 -30.24
CA ASP A 297 -5.28 6.15 -29.90
C ASP A 297 -6.12 5.80 -28.68
N ARG A 298 -6.24 6.72 -27.70
CA ARG A 298 -7.20 6.55 -26.60
C ARG A 298 -8.62 6.46 -27.11
N GLU A 299 -9.01 7.34 -28.04
CA GLU A 299 -10.35 7.28 -28.64
C GLU A 299 -10.61 5.94 -29.35
N LYS A 300 -9.62 5.42 -30.10
CA LYS A 300 -9.71 4.09 -30.72
C LYS A 300 -9.90 3.00 -29.69
N LEU A 301 -9.01 2.93 -28.68
CA LEU A 301 -9.08 1.92 -27.61
C LEU A 301 -10.45 1.93 -26.91
N ILE A 302 -10.90 3.12 -26.53
CA ILE A 302 -12.19 3.30 -25.88
C ILE A 302 -13.35 2.87 -26.78
N SER A 303 -13.26 3.17 -28.08
CA SER A 303 -14.32 2.80 -29.04
C SER A 303 -14.41 1.30 -29.32
N LEU A 304 -13.43 0.50 -28.91
CA LEU A 304 -13.51 -0.97 -28.96
C LEU A 304 -14.52 -1.51 -27.94
N VAL A 305 -14.67 -0.84 -26.81
CA VAL A 305 -15.49 -1.29 -25.68
C VAL A 305 -16.77 -0.47 -25.54
N PHE A 306 -16.70 0.83 -25.81
CA PHE A 306 -17.81 1.76 -25.60
C PHE A 306 -18.28 2.36 -26.91
N MET A 307 -19.60 2.56 -27.04
CA MET A 307 -20.16 3.31 -28.18
C MET A 307 -19.58 4.73 -28.23
N LYS A 308 -19.34 5.27 -29.44
CA LYS A 308 -18.79 6.64 -29.58
C LYS A 308 -19.67 7.71 -28.94
N LYS A 309 -20.98 7.54 -29.00
CA LYS A 309 -21.95 8.44 -28.38
C LYS A 309 -23.11 7.64 -27.80
N ILE A 310 -23.60 8.09 -26.68
CA ILE A 310 -24.78 7.56 -25.99
C ILE A 310 -25.76 8.68 -25.72
N ARG A 311 -27.07 8.35 -25.65
CA ARG A 311 -28.11 9.31 -25.28
C ARG A 311 -28.16 9.40 -23.75
N TRP A 312 -27.87 10.59 -23.22
CA TRP A 312 -27.88 10.87 -21.78
C TRP A 312 -28.60 12.19 -21.52
N SER A 313 -29.64 12.17 -20.67
CA SER A 313 -30.43 13.36 -20.33
C SER A 313 -30.90 14.16 -21.54
N GLY A 314 -31.37 13.45 -22.59
CA GLY A 314 -31.90 14.06 -23.80
C GLY A 314 -30.85 14.47 -24.86
N SER A 315 -29.59 14.46 -24.56
CA SER A 315 -28.48 14.84 -25.44
C SER A 315 -27.60 13.66 -25.83
N GLN A 316 -26.94 13.74 -26.98
CA GLN A 316 -25.88 12.80 -27.36
C GLN A 316 -24.58 13.24 -26.75
N VAL A 317 -24.01 12.40 -25.88
CA VAL A 317 -22.77 12.68 -25.17
C VAL A 317 -21.77 11.51 -25.30
N SER A 318 -20.50 11.79 -25.05
CA SER A 318 -19.49 10.73 -24.88
C SER A 318 -19.88 9.81 -23.72
N PRO A 319 -19.68 8.49 -23.82
CA PRO A 319 -19.93 7.53 -22.73
C PRO A 319 -19.17 7.87 -21.45
N PHE A 320 -18.04 8.59 -21.56
CA PHE A 320 -17.31 9.10 -20.40
C PHE A 320 -18.08 10.10 -19.54
N THR A 321 -19.05 10.79 -20.10
CA THR A 321 -19.83 11.78 -19.35
C THR A 321 -20.60 11.13 -18.20
N PRO A 322 -21.46 10.12 -18.45
CA PRO A 322 -22.15 9.42 -17.36
C PRO A 322 -21.19 8.60 -16.48
N ILE A 323 -20.18 7.93 -17.05
CA ILE A 323 -19.18 7.18 -16.26
C ILE A 323 -18.52 8.10 -15.24
N ARG A 324 -18.11 9.32 -15.66
CA ARG A 324 -17.49 10.29 -14.75
C ARG A 324 -18.47 10.81 -13.70
N ILE A 325 -19.72 11.05 -14.07
CA ILE A 325 -20.74 11.58 -13.15
C ILE A 325 -21.12 10.50 -12.14
N LEU A 326 -21.47 9.31 -12.60
CA LEU A 326 -21.91 8.19 -11.75
C LEU A 326 -20.76 7.62 -10.92
N GLY A 327 -19.59 7.51 -11.50
CA GLY A 327 -18.38 7.04 -10.82
C GLY A 327 -17.77 8.08 -9.86
N ALA A 328 -18.36 9.29 -9.75
CA ALA A 328 -17.82 10.38 -8.92
C ALA A 328 -16.30 10.61 -9.13
N LYS A 329 -15.84 10.50 -10.39
CA LYS A 329 -14.44 10.56 -10.82
C LYS A 329 -13.55 9.42 -10.26
N ARG A 330 -14.16 8.29 -9.91
CA ARG A 330 -13.41 7.10 -9.47
C ARG A 330 -12.90 6.31 -10.68
N PRO A 331 -11.66 5.82 -10.66
CA PRO A 331 -11.08 5.04 -11.76
C PRO A 331 -11.46 3.55 -11.75
N LYS A 332 -12.60 3.21 -11.15
CA LYS A 332 -13.12 1.82 -11.10
C LYS A 332 -13.36 1.25 -12.48
#